data_917f8b5492de3df91d89fda5be77a568
#
_entry.id   917f8b5492de3df91d89fda5be77a568
#
_cell.length_a   1.000
_cell.length_b   1.000
_cell.length_c   1.000
_cell.angle_alpha   90.00
_cell.angle_beta   90.00
_cell.angle_gamma   90.00
#
_symmetry.space_group_name_H-M   'P 1'
#
loop_
_entity.id
_entity.type
_entity.pdbx_description
1 polymer ?
#
loop_
_entity_poly.entity_id
_entity_poly.type
_entity_poly.pdbx_seq_one_letter_code
_entity_poly.pdbx_strand_id
1 'polypeptide(L)'
;MIGKITPILSGGTGSISHTEEIPEFMPDRFEPGTLNLPGIFGLYGALNWLKDVGIENIYKKEKSLTSLFLENIKRLEKKGTNLQLGGKKEMEGRGAVVCVQTPGRDVSEIAYLLDKNYGIMTRVGLHCAPSAHKTLNTYPSGTIRFSFGYFNTEEEVLLAVKALEEILWN
;
A
#
# COMPACT_ATOMS: atom_id res chain seq x y z
N MET A 1 0.78 -13.80 -35.95
CA MET A 1 1.63 -14.20 -34.80
C MET A 1 0.82 -14.90 -33.70
N ILE A 2 -0.40 -14.46 -33.41
CA ILE A 2 -1.29 -15.03 -32.36
C ILE A 2 -1.65 -16.50 -32.62
N GLY A 3 -1.87 -16.93 -33.88
CA GLY A 3 -2.19 -18.32 -34.24
C GLY A 3 -1.10 -19.37 -33.91
N LYS A 4 0.10 -18.93 -33.49
CA LYS A 4 1.22 -19.81 -33.10
C LYS A 4 1.29 -20.04 -31.57
N ILE A 5 0.45 -19.35 -30.79
CA ILE A 5 0.42 -19.46 -29.33
C ILE A 5 -0.58 -20.56 -28.96
N THR A 6 -0.15 -21.52 -28.14
CA THR A 6 -1.04 -22.57 -27.61
C THR A 6 -1.61 -22.10 -26.27
N PRO A 7 -2.94 -22.16 -26.06
CA PRO A 7 -3.54 -21.90 -24.76
C PRO A 7 -2.99 -22.87 -23.71
N ILE A 8 -2.63 -22.37 -22.54
CA ILE A 8 -2.18 -23.20 -21.40
C ILE A 8 -3.38 -23.70 -20.60
N LEU A 9 -4.44 -22.89 -20.53
CA LEU A 9 -5.70 -23.23 -19.88
C LEU A 9 -6.76 -23.52 -20.92
N SER A 10 -7.55 -24.53 -20.71
CA SER A 10 -8.69 -24.90 -21.54
C SER A 10 -9.96 -25.00 -20.67
N GLY A 11 -11.11 -24.73 -21.27
CA GLY A 11 -12.41 -24.82 -20.62
C GLY A 11 -13.53 -24.36 -21.54
N GLY A 12 -14.77 -24.48 -21.07
CA GLY A 12 -15.93 -24.00 -21.82
C GLY A 12 -15.89 -22.49 -21.99
N THR A 13 -16.17 -22.02 -23.19
CA THR A 13 -16.24 -20.56 -23.51
C THR A 13 -17.67 -20.06 -23.61
N GLY A 14 -18.65 -21.01 -23.69
CA GLY A 14 -20.06 -20.68 -23.90
C GLY A 14 -20.45 -20.31 -25.33
N SER A 15 -19.48 -20.18 -26.25
CA SER A 15 -19.71 -19.80 -27.64
C SER A 15 -19.98 -20.99 -28.55
N ILE A 16 -19.34 -22.13 -28.29
CA ILE A 16 -19.53 -23.38 -29.03
C ILE A 16 -19.82 -24.52 -28.04
N SER A 17 -21.02 -25.11 -28.13
CA SER A 17 -21.47 -26.11 -27.18
C SER A 17 -21.52 -27.53 -27.77
N HIS A 18 -21.23 -27.73 -29.05
CA HIS A 18 -21.33 -29.00 -29.75
C HIS A 18 -20.00 -29.74 -29.91
N THR A 19 -18.91 -29.17 -29.41
CA THR A 19 -17.58 -29.77 -29.44
C THR A 19 -16.89 -29.60 -28.08
N GLU A 20 -16.00 -30.51 -27.73
CA GLU A 20 -15.13 -30.45 -26.56
C GLU A 20 -13.81 -29.68 -26.86
N GLU A 21 -13.61 -29.29 -28.12
CA GLU A 21 -12.39 -28.57 -28.54
C GLU A 21 -12.51 -27.07 -28.27
N ILE A 22 -11.38 -26.45 -27.95
CA ILE A 22 -11.30 -25.00 -27.75
C ILE A 22 -11.51 -24.29 -29.10
N PRO A 23 -12.36 -23.26 -29.16
CA PRO A 23 -12.52 -22.46 -30.36
C PRO A 23 -11.19 -21.85 -30.84
N GLU A 24 -10.98 -21.79 -32.15
CA GLU A 24 -9.78 -21.18 -32.72
C GLU A 24 -9.86 -19.65 -32.85
N PHE A 25 -11.06 -19.08 -32.74
CA PHE A 25 -11.28 -17.65 -32.88
C PHE A 25 -11.07 -16.88 -31.56
N MET A 26 -10.77 -15.62 -31.69
CA MET A 26 -10.57 -14.70 -30.58
C MET A 26 -11.89 -14.03 -30.18
N PRO A 27 -12.11 -13.70 -28.90
CA PRO A 27 -11.20 -13.89 -27.75
C PRO A 27 -11.24 -15.29 -27.13
N ASP A 28 -12.22 -16.12 -27.47
CA ASP A 28 -12.62 -17.37 -26.83
C ASP A 28 -11.48 -18.38 -26.71
N ARG A 29 -10.56 -18.37 -27.68
CA ARG A 29 -9.38 -19.24 -27.66
C ARG A 29 -8.53 -19.10 -26.38
N PHE A 30 -8.48 -17.91 -25.77
CA PHE A 30 -7.67 -17.60 -24.59
C PHE A 30 -8.48 -17.20 -23.36
N GLU A 31 -9.80 -17.19 -23.45
CA GLU A 31 -10.69 -16.80 -22.37
C GLU A 31 -11.64 -17.96 -21.96
N PRO A 32 -11.09 -19.07 -21.38
CA PRO A 32 -11.93 -20.17 -20.93
C PRO A 32 -12.67 -19.78 -19.64
N GLY A 33 -13.94 -20.16 -19.57
CA GLY A 33 -14.79 -19.91 -18.42
C GLY A 33 -15.50 -18.56 -18.42
N THR A 34 -16.37 -18.36 -17.44
CA THR A 34 -17.10 -17.10 -17.26
C THR A 34 -16.15 -16.00 -16.75
N LEU A 35 -16.15 -14.85 -17.41
CA LEU A 35 -15.34 -13.71 -17.01
C LEU A 35 -15.72 -13.19 -15.61
N ASN A 36 -14.74 -12.65 -14.89
CA ASN A 36 -14.98 -11.96 -13.63
C ASN A 36 -15.64 -10.60 -13.88
N LEU A 37 -16.91 -10.59 -14.28
CA LEU A 37 -17.66 -9.37 -14.58
C LEU A 37 -17.70 -8.39 -13.40
N PRO A 38 -17.92 -8.80 -12.14
CA PRO A 38 -17.87 -7.87 -11.01
C PRO A 38 -16.53 -7.15 -10.90
N GLY A 39 -15.42 -7.87 -11.09
CA GLY A 39 -14.07 -7.28 -11.08
C GLY A 39 -13.85 -6.31 -12.24
N ILE A 40 -14.33 -6.64 -13.44
CA ILE A 40 -14.24 -5.77 -14.62
C ILE A 40 -15.03 -4.47 -14.40
N PHE A 41 -16.28 -4.58 -13.91
CA PHE A 41 -17.08 -3.38 -13.59
C PHE A 41 -16.47 -2.56 -12.46
N GLY A 42 -15.90 -3.18 -11.43
CA GLY A 42 -15.16 -2.48 -10.37
C GLY A 42 -13.95 -1.72 -10.92
N LEU A 43 -13.17 -2.35 -11.80
CA LEU A 43 -12.04 -1.70 -12.47
C LEU A 43 -12.51 -0.51 -13.34
N TYR A 44 -13.59 -0.70 -14.11
CA TYR A 44 -14.17 0.37 -14.92
C TYR A 44 -14.58 1.58 -14.06
N GLY A 45 -15.27 1.33 -12.93
CA GLY A 45 -15.64 2.38 -11.98
C GLY A 45 -14.42 3.10 -11.40
N ALA A 46 -13.39 2.37 -10.99
CA ALA A 46 -12.15 2.92 -10.46
C ALA A 46 -11.40 3.77 -11.50
N LEU A 47 -11.32 3.32 -12.76
CA LEU A 47 -10.66 4.08 -13.83
C LEU A 47 -11.39 5.38 -14.17
N ASN A 48 -12.72 5.38 -14.17
CA ASN A 48 -13.50 6.60 -14.36
C ASN A 48 -13.25 7.58 -13.19
N TRP A 49 -13.30 7.10 -11.96
CA TRP A 49 -12.98 7.92 -10.78
C TRP A 49 -11.58 8.53 -10.87
N LEU A 50 -10.56 7.74 -11.23
CA LEU A 50 -9.19 8.23 -11.41
C LEU A 50 -9.10 9.31 -12.50
N LYS A 51 -9.87 9.16 -13.58
CA LYS A 51 -9.96 10.15 -14.66
C LYS A 51 -10.60 11.45 -14.19
N ASP A 52 -11.68 11.35 -13.41
CA ASP A 52 -12.45 12.52 -12.94
C ASP A 52 -11.67 13.31 -11.86
N VAL A 53 -11.04 12.62 -10.91
CA VAL A 53 -10.21 13.23 -9.86
C VAL A 53 -8.89 13.75 -10.43
N GLY A 54 -8.28 13.01 -11.33
CA GLY A 54 -6.97 13.30 -11.90
C GLY A 54 -5.81 12.81 -11.02
N ILE A 55 -4.89 12.07 -11.65
CA ILE A 55 -3.72 11.47 -10.96
C ILE A 55 -2.85 12.54 -10.27
N GLU A 56 -2.70 13.71 -10.90
CA GLU A 56 -1.92 14.82 -10.34
C GLU A 56 -2.53 15.36 -9.04
N ASN A 57 -3.85 15.39 -8.91
CA ASN A 57 -4.52 15.82 -7.68
C ASN A 57 -4.36 14.80 -6.57
N ILE A 58 -4.43 13.50 -6.91
CA ILE A 58 -4.16 12.41 -5.98
C ILE A 58 -2.72 12.53 -5.46
N TYR A 59 -1.74 12.65 -6.37
CA TYR A 59 -0.34 12.81 -6.01
C TYR A 59 -0.09 14.03 -5.11
N LYS A 60 -0.68 15.19 -5.42
CA LYS A 60 -0.55 16.41 -4.60
C LYS A 60 -1.10 16.20 -3.19
N LYS A 61 -2.28 15.57 -3.06
CA LYS A 61 -2.88 15.27 -1.77
C LYS A 61 -2.00 14.33 -0.95
N GLU A 62 -1.59 13.21 -1.52
CA GLU A 62 -0.72 12.23 -0.86
C GLU A 62 0.62 12.84 -0.44
N LYS A 63 1.21 13.68 -1.31
CA LYS A 63 2.45 14.41 -1.02
C LYS A 63 2.29 15.37 0.16
N SER A 64 1.18 16.11 0.21
CA SER A 64 0.88 17.02 1.33
C SER A 64 0.78 16.28 2.65
N LEU A 65 -0.02 15.21 2.71
CA LEU A 65 -0.20 14.39 3.92
C LEU A 65 1.12 13.77 4.38
N THR A 66 1.91 13.26 3.44
CA THR A 66 3.21 12.66 3.73
C THR A 66 4.20 13.70 4.27
N SER A 67 4.23 14.91 3.69
CA SER A 67 5.06 16.01 4.18
C SER A 67 4.69 16.41 5.60
N LEU A 68 3.39 16.56 5.87
CA LEU A 68 2.88 16.86 7.20
C LEU A 68 3.32 15.82 8.24
N PHE A 69 3.22 14.54 7.90
CA PHE A 69 3.67 13.46 8.78
C PHE A 69 5.19 13.52 9.02
N LEU A 70 5.99 13.63 7.96
CA LEU A 70 7.46 13.69 8.05
C LEU A 70 7.94 14.87 8.91
N GLU A 71 7.37 16.06 8.74
CA GLU A 71 7.70 17.24 9.53
C GLU A 71 7.43 17.02 11.02
N ASN A 72 6.30 16.43 11.34
CA ASN A 72 5.93 16.14 12.73
C ASN A 72 6.79 15.04 13.34
N ILE A 73 7.13 13.97 12.58
CA ILE A 73 8.06 12.94 13.06
C ILE A 73 9.44 13.52 13.33
N LYS A 74 9.97 14.37 12.44
CA LYS A 74 11.24 15.10 12.68
C LYS A 74 11.17 15.98 13.94
N ARG A 75 10.02 16.57 14.24
CA ARG A 75 9.81 17.32 15.47
C ARG A 75 9.85 16.43 16.71
N LEU A 76 9.24 15.24 16.67
CA LEU A 76 9.30 14.26 17.76
C LEU A 76 10.74 13.75 17.98
N GLU A 77 11.47 13.43 16.91
CA GLU A 77 12.90 13.07 16.99
C GLU A 77 13.70 14.16 17.74
N LYS A 78 13.50 15.43 17.39
CA LYS A 78 14.20 16.58 18.03
C LYS A 78 13.80 16.78 19.51
N LYS A 79 12.60 16.40 19.90
CA LYS A 79 12.13 16.44 21.30
C LYS A 79 12.76 15.33 22.16
N GLY A 80 13.50 14.40 21.56
CA GLY A 80 14.12 13.30 22.27
C GLY A 80 13.25 12.04 22.35
N THR A 81 12.14 11.98 21.59
CA THR A 81 11.35 10.75 21.46
C THR A 81 12.22 9.69 20.78
N ASN A 82 12.26 8.48 21.35
CA ASN A 82 13.06 7.38 20.77
C ASN A 82 12.36 6.78 19.53
N LEU A 83 12.35 7.58 18.46
CA LEU A 83 11.71 7.30 17.19
C LEU A 83 12.66 7.77 16.07
N GLN A 84 12.78 7.01 14.99
CA GLN A 84 13.65 7.31 13.86
C GLN A 84 12.94 7.05 12.54
N LEU A 85 13.14 7.93 11.56
CA LEU A 85 12.66 7.73 10.20
C LEU A 85 13.49 6.64 9.50
N GLY A 86 12.80 5.66 8.92
CA GLY A 86 13.38 4.66 8.03
C GLY A 86 13.50 5.18 6.60
N GLY A 87 14.70 5.05 6.02
CA GLY A 87 14.96 5.45 4.64
C GLY A 87 15.12 6.95 4.43
N LYS A 88 14.69 7.46 3.27
CA LYS A 88 14.84 8.89 2.90
C LYS A 88 14.10 9.79 3.88
N LYS A 89 14.73 10.88 4.28
CA LYS A 89 14.15 11.91 5.17
C LYS A 89 13.44 13.03 4.40
N GLU A 90 13.70 13.15 3.10
CA GLU A 90 13.16 14.16 2.20
C GLU A 90 11.98 13.61 1.40
N MET A 91 11.16 14.53 0.86
CA MET A 91 10.02 14.18 0.01
C MET A 91 10.42 13.79 -1.41
N GLU A 92 11.58 14.24 -1.90
CA GLU A 92 12.00 14.00 -3.27
C GLU A 92 12.17 12.49 -3.58
N GLY A 93 11.48 12.01 -4.62
CA GLY A 93 11.48 10.60 -5.00
C GLY A 93 10.87 9.66 -3.97
N ARG A 94 10.01 10.14 -3.08
CA ARG A 94 9.26 9.37 -2.09
C ARG A 94 7.80 9.21 -2.53
N GLY A 95 7.25 8.01 -2.35
CA GLY A 95 5.81 7.77 -2.38
C GLY A 95 5.16 8.11 -1.04
N ALA A 96 3.84 7.96 -0.95
CA ALA A 96 3.04 8.24 0.24
C ALA A 96 3.16 7.16 1.33
N VAL A 97 4.38 6.66 1.54
CA VAL A 97 4.69 5.60 2.51
C VAL A 97 5.84 6.06 3.40
N VAL A 98 5.65 5.99 4.70
CA VAL A 98 6.67 6.33 5.70
C VAL A 98 6.87 5.17 6.67
N CYS A 99 8.11 4.74 6.82
CA CYS A 99 8.51 3.76 7.82
C CYS A 99 9.16 4.47 9.00
N VAL A 100 8.80 4.06 10.22
CA VAL A 100 9.42 4.55 11.45
C VAL A 100 9.95 3.38 12.27
N GLN A 101 11.06 3.60 12.94
CA GLN A 101 11.67 2.70 13.92
C GLN A 101 11.43 3.26 15.31
N THR A 102 11.40 2.37 16.28
CA THR A 102 11.26 2.70 17.71
C THR A 102 12.32 1.94 18.48
N PRO A 103 13.59 2.39 18.44
CA PRO A 103 14.69 1.68 19.09
C PRO A 103 14.36 1.37 20.56
N GLY A 104 14.59 0.12 20.96
CA GLY A 104 14.29 -0.33 22.33
C GLY A 104 12.81 -0.68 22.63
N ARG A 105 11.89 -0.50 21.68
CA ARG A 105 10.49 -0.92 21.78
C ARG A 105 10.13 -1.89 20.67
N ASP A 106 9.24 -2.83 20.95
CA ASP A 106 8.71 -3.76 19.94
C ASP A 106 7.75 -3.02 19.00
N VAL A 107 8.05 -3.02 17.71
CA VAL A 107 7.20 -2.40 16.68
C VAL A 107 5.80 -3.02 16.63
N SER A 108 5.66 -4.30 16.97
CA SER A 108 4.36 -5.00 17.00
C SER A 108 3.51 -4.55 18.17
N GLU A 109 4.12 -4.31 19.33
CA GLU A 109 3.44 -3.75 20.50
C GLU A 109 2.89 -2.35 20.21
N ILE A 110 3.73 -1.48 19.61
CA ILE A 110 3.31 -0.11 19.28
C ILE A 110 2.18 -0.10 18.26
N ALA A 111 2.27 -0.94 17.21
CA ALA A 111 1.20 -1.05 16.23
C ALA A 111 -0.11 -1.59 16.83
N TYR A 112 -0.02 -2.53 17.76
CA TYR A 112 -1.19 -3.01 18.50
C TYR A 112 -1.82 -1.89 19.35
N LEU A 113 -1.01 -1.05 20.01
CA LEU A 113 -1.51 0.08 20.80
C LEU A 113 -2.11 1.18 19.89
N LEU A 114 -1.52 1.44 18.72
CA LEU A 114 -2.08 2.35 17.72
C LEU A 114 -3.47 1.90 17.25
N ASP A 115 -3.64 0.63 16.95
CA ASP A 115 -4.94 0.08 16.55
C ASP A 115 -5.93 0.09 17.70
N LYS A 116 -5.58 -0.51 18.83
CA LYS A 116 -6.46 -0.70 19.99
C LYS A 116 -6.96 0.62 20.59
N ASN A 117 -6.07 1.61 20.76
CA ASN A 117 -6.38 2.83 21.50
C ASN A 117 -6.84 3.98 20.62
N TYR A 118 -6.45 3.98 19.33
CA TYR A 118 -6.66 5.10 18.41
C TYR A 118 -7.33 4.69 17.09
N GLY A 119 -7.55 3.40 16.85
CA GLY A 119 -8.11 2.89 15.58
C GLY A 119 -7.19 3.07 14.38
N ILE A 120 -5.87 3.18 14.60
CA ILE A 120 -4.89 3.45 13.56
C ILE A 120 -4.24 2.14 13.13
N MET A 121 -4.65 1.62 11.99
CA MET A 121 -4.11 0.40 11.40
C MET A 121 -2.82 0.69 10.64
N THR A 122 -1.73 0.02 11.04
CA THR A 122 -0.42 0.12 10.41
C THR A 122 0.08 -1.26 10.00
N ARG A 123 1.13 -1.30 9.19
CA ARG A 123 1.83 -2.55 8.92
C ARG A 123 3.18 -2.58 9.61
N VAL A 124 3.53 -3.70 10.24
CA VAL A 124 4.80 -3.86 10.97
C VAL A 124 5.68 -4.97 10.43
N GLY A 125 6.96 -4.93 10.78
CA GLY A 125 7.94 -5.96 10.49
C GLY A 125 8.76 -5.68 9.24
N LEU A 126 9.17 -6.75 8.55
CA LEU A 126 10.12 -6.67 7.42
C LEU A 126 9.48 -6.36 6.06
N HIS A 127 8.15 -6.20 5.99
CA HIS A 127 7.41 -5.83 4.78
C HIS A 127 7.73 -6.70 3.55
N CYS A 128 8.07 -7.98 3.74
CA CYS A 128 8.55 -8.91 2.72
C CYS A 128 9.84 -8.45 2.00
N ALA A 129 10.64 -7.59 2.65
CA ALA A 129 11.85 -7.00 2.08
C ALA A 129 13.06 -7.13 3.04
N PRO A 130 13.48 -8.34 3.46
CA PRO A 130 14.54 -8.52 4.46
C PRO A 130 15.87 -7.90 4.02
N SER A 131 16.18 -7.93 2.73
CA SER A 131 17.42 -7.32 2.21
C SER A 131 17.44 -5.80 2.38
N ALA A 132 16.29 -5.12 2.13
CA ALA A 132 16.17 -3.68 2.36
C ALA A 132 16.36 -3.36 3.85
N HIS A 133 15.78 -4.14 4.75
CA HIS A 133 15.94 -3.95 6.19
C HIS A 133 17.40 -4.20 6.67
N LYS A 134 18.13 -5.12 6.05
CA LYS A 134 19.58 -5.29 6.31
C LYS A 134 20.37 -4.05 5.88
N THR A 135 20.09 -3.51 4.68
CA THR A 135 20.75 -2.29 4.17
C THR A 135 20.44 -1.07 5.04
N LEU A 136 19.21 -0.96 5.56
CA LEU A 136 18.76 0.16 6.38
C LEU A 136 19.06 -0.02 7.89
N ASN A 137 19.72 -1.12 8.28
CA ASN A 137 20.00 -1.48 9.67
C ASN A 137 18.73 -1.58 10.56
N THR A 138 17.63 -2.04 9.99
CA THR A 138 16.34 -2.24 10.67
C THR A 138 16.00 -3.73 10.84
N TYR A 139 16.89 -4.62 10.42
CA TYR A 139 16.79 -6.06 10.61
C TYR A 139 17.32 -6.45 12.00
N PRO A 140 16.73 -7.40 12.74
CA PRO A 140 15.51 -8.17 12.40
C PRO A 140 14.20 -7.50 12.84
N SER A 141 14.22 -6.43 13.60
CA SER A 141 13.05 -5.80 14.24
C SER A 141 12.02 -5.26 13.23
N GLY A 142 12.47 -4.82 12.06
CA GLY A 142 11.60 -4.20 11.06
C GLY A 142 11.22 -2.76 11.42
N THR A 143 10.10 -2.31 10.87
CA THR A 143 9.58 -0.95 11.05
C THR A 143 8.06 -0.94 11.16
N ILE A 144 7.50 0.15 11.65
CA ILE A 144 6.07 0.47 11.55
C ILE A 144 5.89 1.30 10.27
N ARG A 145 5.03 0.85 9.36
CA ARG A 145 4.76 1.51 8.09
C ARG A 145 3.41 2.21 8.11
N PHE A 146 3.45 3.51 7.88
CA PHE A 146 2.29 4.35 7.61
C PHE A 146 2.15 4.54 6.10
N SER A 147 0.93 4.47 5.60
CA SER A 147 0.62 4.67 4.17
C SER A 147 -0.55 5.64 4.07
N PHE A 148 -0.38 6.70 3.30
CA PHE A 148 -1.38 7.75 3.14
C PHE A 148 -1.99 7.66 1.74
N GLY A 149 -3.30 7.71 1.65
CA GLY A 149 -4.02 7.72 0.39
C GLY A 149 -4.86 8.97 0.24
N TYR A 150 -5.49 9.12 -0.93
CA TYR A 150 -6.30 10.27 -1.29
C TYR A 150 -7.41 10.60 -0.27
N PHE A 151 -8.01 9.57 0.32
CA PHE A 151 -9.14 9.73 1.25
C PHE A 151 -8.72 10.06 2.69
N ASN A 152 -7.43 9.99 3.02
CA ASN A 152 -6.97 10.40 4.33
C ASN A 152 -7.04 11.92 4.51
N THR A 153 -7.18 12.35 5.76
CA THR A 153 -7.25 13.75 6.15
C THR A 153 -6.00 14.20 6.91
N GLU A 154 -5.81 15.50 7.06
CA GLU A 154 -4.72 16.07 7.85
C GLU A 154 -4.92 15.77 9.34
N GLU A 155 -6.17 15.75 9.80
CA GLU A 155 -6.53 15.41 11.17
C GLU A 155 -6.12 13.98 11.52
N GLU A 156 -6.33 13.02 10.60
CA GLU A 156 -5.89 11.63 10.78
C GLU A 156 -4.36 11.52 10.86
N VAL A 157 -3.64 12.29 10.03
CA VAL A 157 -2.17 12.36 10.09
C VAL A 157 -1.71 12.92 11.45
N LEU A 158 -2.30 14.00 11.92
CA LEU A 158 -1.98 14.61 13.21
C LEU A 158 -2.34 13.70 14.38
N LEU A 159 -3.46 12.99 14.29
CA LEU A 159 -3.83 11.97 15.27
C LEU A 159 -2.78 10.85 15.35
N ALA A 160 -2.29 10.38 14.21
CA ALA A 160 -1.24 9.34 14.17
C ALA A 160 0.07 9.81 14.83
N VAL A 161 0.46 11.06 14.60
CA VAL A 161 1.63 11.67 15.26
C VAL A 161 1.43 11.76 16.77
N LYS A 162 0.27 12.26 17.20
CA LYS A 162 -0.09 12.38 18.61
C LYS A 162 -0.10 11.02 19.31
N ALA A 163 -0.70 10.02 18.67
CA ALA A 163 -0.75 8.65 19.20
C ALA A 163 0.66 8.07 19.39
N LEU A 164 1.55 8.26 18.40
CA LEU A 164 2.96 7.85 18.52
C LEU A 164 3.66 8.57 19.68
N GLU A 165 3.45 9.89 19.82
CA GLU A 165 4.02 10.67 20.91
C GLU A 165 3.57 10.12 22.27
N GLU A 166 2.27 9.93 22.47
CA GLU A 166 1.70 9.42 23.73
C GLU A 166 2.16 7.99 24.07
N ILE A 167 2.22 7.09 23.08
CA ILE A 167 2.67 5.70 23.28
C ILE A 167 4.16 5.62 23.61
N LEU A 168 4.98 6.49 23.03
CA LEU A 168 6.44 6.44 23.20
C LEU A 168 6.95 7.19 24.42
N TRP A 169 6.15 8.11 25.00
CA TRP A 169 6.49 8.81 26.23
C TRP A 169 6.05 8.04 27.51
N ASN A 170 5.12 7.08 27.37
CA ASN A 170 4.69 6.17 28.45
C ASN A 170 5.48 4.86 28.42
#